data_3d9d6fedf0be659e65413f386b0673f6
#
_entry.id   3d9d6fedf0be659e65413f386b0673f6
#
_cell.length_a   1.000
_cell.length_b   1.000
_cell.length_c   1.000
_cell.angle_alpha   90.00
_cell.angle_beta   90.00
_cell.angle_gamma   90.00
#
_symmetry.space_group_name_H-M   'P 1'
#
loop_
_entity.id
_entity.type
_entity.pdbx_description
1 polymer ?
#
loop_
_entity_poly.entity_id
_entity_poly.type
_entity_poly.pdbx_seq_one_letter_code
_entity_poly.pdbx_strand_id
1 'polypeptide(L)'
;MSENQLKRLLIVLCALTVVLTLVSAINAFEPLRAGFIWTVEHVYAAFDWAVHGAWDWAVANDLPQGWAILIGVIIGLGVIAWQLRIGFHNLMLSHANQAELDRQASREEALLDREAQEYQAELRAQAQEALQRKEVIVFSAALRGELMAAAYQISSRLIWLEGVQDILDELAKDPTNRFPTPFEIERVATPVYDANAPRLATLDASLAADVAQVYAFLSAEHKWKEPGGRDPKVFKSLIEKIQTANSVHLKDIVHVCKRLIAHEISRPDDDPGSLTEARKEWCDPSSELTE
;
A
#
# COMPACT_ATOMS: atom_id res chain seq x y z
N MET A 1 75.11 -17.05 47.42
CA MET A 1 74.20 -15.95 47.13
C MET A 1 73.86 -15.34 48.49
N SER A 2 74.15 -14.05 48.72
CA SER A 2 73.78 -13.39 49.98
C SER A 2 72.27 -13.22 50.10
N GLU A 3 71.76 -13.22 51.36
CA GLU A 3 70.29 -13.07 51.61
C GLU A 3 69.71 -11.82 50.91
N ASN A 4 70.49 -10.77 50.75
CA ASN A 4 70.16 -9.54 50.05
C ASN A 4 70.04 -9.75 48.51
N GLN A 5 70.81 -10.66 47.93
CA GLN A 5 70.67 -11.02 46.47
C GLN A 5 69.43 -11.83 46.21
N LEU A 6 69.03 -12.70 47.14
CA LEU A 6 67.81 -13.49 47.03
C LEU A 6 66.56 -12.61 47.10
N LYS A 7 66.50 -11.65 48.02
CA LYS A 7 65.42 -10.68 48.16
C LYS A 7 65.30 -9.79 46.95
N ARG A 8 66.37 -9.32 46.35
CA ARG A 8 66.34 -8.56 45.09
C ARG A 8 65.81 -9.38 43.91
N LEU A 9 66.24 -10.64 43.82
CA LEU A 9 65.75 -11.52 42.75
C LEU A 9 64.25 -11.78 42.88
N LEU A 10 63.75 -11.97 44.10
CA LEU A 10 62.32 -12.20 44.34
C LEU A 10 61.44 -10.98 43.97
N ILE A 11 61.92 -9.76 44.31
CA ILE A 11 61.25 -8.51 43.98
C ILE A 11 61.18 -8.31 42.45
N VAL A 12 62.28 -8.56 41.76
CA VAL A 12 62.35 -8.47 40.31
C VAL A 12 61.38 -9.53 39.61
N LEU A 13 61.33 -10.74 40.15
CA LEU A 13 60.48 -11.81 39.63
C LEU A 13 58.99 -11.48 39.87
N CYS A 14 58.65 -10.95 41.05
CA CYS A 14 57.27 -10.52 41.32
C CYS A 14 56.82 -9.36 40.40
N ALA A 15 57.72 -8.35 40.21
CA ALA A 15 57.45 -7.25 39.29
C ALA A 15 57.26 -7.73 37.82
N LEU A 16 58.13 -8.66 37.43
CA LEU A 16 58.04 -9.24 36.07
C LEU A 16 56.73 -10.04 35.83
N THR A 17 56.28 -10.81 36.83
CA THR A 17 55.02 -11.55 36.75
C THR A 17 53.79 -10.62 36.70
N VAL A 18 53.79 -9.55 37.46
CA VAL A 18 52.73 -8.53 37.43
C VAL A 18 52.68 -7.83 36.05
N VAL A 19 53.82 -7.46 35.50
CA VAL A 19 53.89 -6.85 34.16
C VAL A 19 53.43 -7.84 33.06
N LEU A 20 53.86 -9.10 33.13
CA LEU A 20 53.46 -10.11 32.16
C LEU A 20 51.95 -10.43 32.20
N THR A 21 51.35 -10.49 33.39
CA THR A 21 49.89 -10.67 33.51
C THR A 21 49.09 -9.49 33.01
N LEU A 22 49.56 -8.26 33.25
CA LEU A 22 48.96 -7.03 32.71
C LEU A 22 49.06 -6.98 31.18
N VAL A 23 50.23 -7.27 30.61
CA VAL A 23 50.44 -7.31 29.14
C VAL A 23 49.57 -8.38 28.49
N SER A 24 49.42 -9.53 29.13
CA SER A 24 48.55 -10.61 28.62
C SER A 24 47.06 -10.24 28.64
N ALA A 25 46.59 -9.58 29.69
CA ALA A 25 45.21 -9.10 29.81
C ALA A 25 44.89 -8.01 28.76
N ILE A 26 45.85 -7.17 28.41
CA ILE A 26 45.69 -6.07 27.47
C ILE A 26 45.74 -6.52 26.01
N ASN A 27 46.52 -7.55 25.69
CA ASN A 27 46.53 -8.13 24.35
C ASN A 27 45.20 -8.85 23.98
N ALA A 28 44.34 -9.14 24.96
CA ALA A 28 43.02 -9.67 24.74
C ALA A 28 41.98 -8.61 24.27
N PHE A 29 42.30 -7.30 24.36
CA PHE A 29 41.38 -6.20 24.03
C PHE A 29 42.04 -5.19 23.10
N GLU A 30 41.83 -5.38 21.76
CA GLU A 30 42.41 -4.50 20.73
C GLU A 30 42.17 -2.98 20.94
N PRO A 31 40.97 -2.50 21.33
CA PRO A 31 40.74 -1.05 21.51
C PRO A 31 41.53 -0.42 22.68
N LEU A 32 42.00 -1.25 23.63
CA LEU A 32 42.77 -0.79 24.77
C LEU A 32 44.25 -0.65 24.45
N ARG A 33 44.74 -1.25 23.36
CA ARG A 33 46.17 -1.36 23.03
C ARG A 33 46.83 -0.01 22.76
N ALA A 34 46.17 0.89 22.02
CA ALA A 34 46.74 2.20 21.67
C ALA A 34 46.84 3.13 22.90
N GLY A 35 45.80 3.15 23.74
CA GLY A 35 45.81 3.91 24.99
C GLY A 35 46.81 3.37 26.01
N PHE A 36 47.04 2.05 26.03
CA PHE A 36 47.95 1.40 26.94
C PHE A 36 49.42 1.63 26.60
N ILE A 37 49.82 1.57 25.34
CA ILE A 37 51.19 1.84 24.90
C ILE A 37 51.60 3.27 25.32
N TRP A 38 50.74 4.24 25.08
CA TRP A 38 50.96 5.62 25.50
C TRP A 38 51.06 5.75 27.03
N THR A 39 50.22 5.04 27.79
CA THR A 39 50.21 5.04 29.24
C THR A 39 51.48 4.38 29.80
N VAL A 40 51.92 3.26 29.22
CA VAL A 40 53.14 2.56 29.66
C VAL A 40 54.40 3.41 29.45
N GLU A 41 54.53 4.07 28.31
CA GLU A 41 55.67 4.96 28.04
C GLU A 41 55.73 6.13 29.04
N HIS A 42 54.58 6.76 29.33
CA HIS A 42 54.54 7.88 30.27
C HIS A 42 54.69 7.44 31.74
N VAL A 43 54.18 6.24 32.08
CA VAL A 43 54.41 5.65 33.41
C VAL A 43 55.89 5.34 33.63
N TYR A 44 56.54 4.77 32.59
CA TYR A 44 57.94 4.43 32.65
C TYR A 44 58.81 5.69 32.81
N ALA A 45 58.53 6.73 32.01
CA ALA A 45 59.22 8.01 32.07
C ALA A 45 59.01 8.71 33.43
N ALA A 46 57.77 8.70 33.97
CA ALA A 46 57.47 9.28 35.29
C ALA A 46 58.07 8.48 36.41
N PHE A 47 58.12 7.15 36.31
CA PHE A 47 58.77 6.28 37.31
C PHE A 47 60.30 6.48 37.33
N ASP A 48 60.92 6.52 36.13
CA ASP A 48 62.34 6.78 35.98
C ASP A 48 62.75 8.14 36.62
N TRP A 49 61.99 9.21 36.27
CA TRP A 49 62.16 10.53 36.82
C TRP A 49 61.98 10.55 38.38
N ALA A 50 60.94 9.88 38.90
CA ALA A 50 60.70 9.83 40.35
C ALA A 50 61.76 9.06 41.14
N VAL A 51 62.25 7.94 40.56
CA VAL A 51 63.30 7.11 41.18
C VAL A 51 64.62 7.85 41.17
N HIS A 52 65.01 8.46 40.05
CA HIS A 52 66.23 9.23 39.96
C HIS A 52 66.20 10.51 40.83
N GLY A 53 65.05 11.25 40.74
CA GLY A 53 64.90 12.45 41.60
C GLY A 53 64.81 12.14 43.05
N ALA A 54 64.21 11.05 43.51
CA ALA A 54 64.21 10.63 44.90
C ALA A 54 65.62 10.17 45.38
N TRP A 55 66.35 9.51 44.47
CA TRP A 55 67.71 9.09 44.72
C TRP A 55 68.64 10.30 44.91
N ASP A 56 68.61 11.26 43.95
CA ASP A 56 69.42 12.47 44.00
C ASP A 56 69.10 13.32 45.24
N TRP A 57 67.82 13.43 45.62
CA TRP A 57 67.40 14.14 46.83
C TRP A 57 67.85 13.42 48.08
N ALA A 58 67.83 12.09 48.15
CA ALA A 58 68.25 11.32 49.29
C ALA A 58 69.77 11.35 49.48
N VAL A 59 70.53 11.35 48.41
CA VAL A 59 72.01 11.53 48.43
C VAL A 59 72.37 12.94 48.90
N ALA A 60 71.65 13.96 48.44
CA ALA A 60 71.90 15.37 48.86
C ALA A 60 71.56 15.63 50.33
N ASN A 61 70.77 14.81 51.02
CA ASN A 61 70.34 14.98 52.40
C ASN A 61 70.85 13.89 53.33
N ASP A 62 71.95 13.17 53.00
CA ASP A 62 72.59 12.12 53.77
C ASP A 62 71.66 11.06 54.39
N LEU A 63 70.55 10.74 53.71
CA LEU A 63 69.59 9.76 54.17
C LEU A 63 70.09 8.31 53.97
N PRO A 64 69.86 7.41 54.91
CA PRO A 64 70.16 6.00 54.72
C PRO A 64 69.52 5.45 53.40
N GLN A 65 70.33 4.75 52.61
CA GLN A 65 69.90 4.22 51.25
C GLN A 65 68.55 3.52 51.25
N GLY A 66 68.17 2.89 52.39
CA GLY A 66 66.87 2.24 52.52
C GLY A 66 65.67 3.14 52.43
N TRP A 67 65.79 4.38 52.95
CA TRP A 67 64.70 5.38 52.91
C TRP A 67 64.48 5.99 51.52
N ALA A 68 65.56 6.23 50.78
CA ALA A 68 65.50 6.75 49.43
C ALA A 68 64.73 5.78 48.50
N ILE A 69 64.99 4.48 48.61
CA ILE A 69 64.31 3.45 47.87
C ILE A 69 62.81 3.39 48.26
N LEU A 70 62.50 3.48 49.54
CA LEU A 70 61.13 3.44 50.05
C LEU A 70 60.28 4.62 49.56
N ILE A 71 60.86 5.83 49.59
CA ILE A 71 60.20 7.05 49.07
C ILE A 71 59.96 6.93 47.54
N GLY A 72 60.94 6.46 46.77
CA GLY A 72 60.82 6.26 45.33
C GLY A 72 59.71 5.28 44.98
N VAL A 73 59.61 4.18 45.73
CA VAL A 73 58.53 3.20 45.53
C VAL A 73 57.16 3.78 45.85
N ILE A 74 57.01 4.54 46.93
CA ILE A 74 55.74 5.17 47.30
C ILE A 74 55.28 6.17 46.23
N ILE A 75 56.16 7.02 45.73
CA ILE A 75 55.92 8.01 44.72
C ILE A 75 55.52 7.27 43.40
N GLY A 76 56.30 6.24 43.02
CA GLY A 76 55.98 5.43 41.80
C GLY A 76 54.66 4.77 41.88
N LEU A 77 54.29 4.17 42.99
CA LEU A 77 52.93 3.56 43.18
C LEU A 77 51.82 4.63 43.13
N GLY A 78 52.08 5.82 43.70
CA GLY A 78 51.14 6.94 43.64
C GLY A 78 50.85 7.39 42.18
N VAL A 79 51.92 7.53 41.39
CA VAL A 79 51.80 7.90 39.97
C VAL A 79 51.02 6.82 39.16
N ILE A 80 51.33 5.55 39.43
CA ILE A 80 50.61 4.43 38.76
C ILE A 80 49.12 4.44 39.15
N ALA A 81 48.83 4.59 40.44
CA ALA A 81 47.43 4.63 40.90
C ALA A 81 46.67 5.83 40.33
N TRP A 82 47.32 7.00 40.21
CA TRP A 82 46.71 8.19 39.61
C TRP A 82 46.46 8.02 38.12
N GLN A 83 47.37 7.45 37.35
CA GLN A 83 47.22 7.18 35.93
C GLN A 83 46.16 6.09 35.64
N LEU A 84 46.13 5.04 36.44
CA LEU A 84 45.05 4.03 36.35
C LEU A 84 43.66 4.68 36.56
N ARG A 85 43.55 5.59 37.56
CA ARG A 85 42.31 6.30 37.82
C ARG A 85 41.88 7.16 36.64
N ILE A 86 42.79 7.88 36.00
CA ILE A 86 42.49 8.67 34.77
C ILE A 86 42.11 7.75 33.61
N GLY A 87 42.85 6.67 33.41
CA GLY A 87 42.56 5.68 32.37
C GLY A 87 41.18 5.07 32.50
N PHE A 88 40.80 4.68 33.72
CA PHE A 88 39.44 4.16 33.99
C PHE A 88 38.36 5.22 33.77
N HIS A 89 38.60 6.47 34.14
CA HIS A 89 37.66 7.56 33.95
C HIS A 89 37.43 7.82 32.44
N ASN A 90 38.50 7.89 31.68
CA ASN A 90 38.42 8.07 30.21
C ASN A 90 37.74 6.89 29.52
N LEU A 91 37.97 5.66 29.99
CA LEU A 91 37.33 4.47 29.47
C LEU A 91 35.81 4.50 29.73
N MET A 92 35.40 4.88 30.95
CA MET A 92 33.97 5.04 31.30
C MET A 92 33.28 6.12 30.44
N LEU A 93 33.93 7.25 30.21
CA LEU A 93 33.41 8.30 29.34
C LEU A 93 33.29 7.84 27.90
N SER A 94 34.25 7.09 27.39
CA SER A 94 34.23 6.51 26.05
C SER A 94 33.05 5.54 25.90
N HIS A 95 32.85 4.64 26.86
CA HIS A 95 31.70 3.72 26.86
C HIS A 95 30.35 4.44 26.96
N ALA A 96 30.27 5.49 27.79
CA ALA A 96 29.04 6.28 27.91
C ALA A 96 28.69 6.98 26.57
N ASN A 97 29.70 7.58 25.92
CA ASN A 97 29.52 8.22 24.61
C ASN A 97 29.14 7.21 23.53
N GLN A 98 29.76 6.02 23.55
CA GLN A 98 29.41 4.96 22.59
C GLN A 98 27.98 4.44 22.78
N ALA A 99 27.54 4.26 24.03
CA ALA A 99 26.17 3.88 24.35
C ALA A 99 25.14 4.94 23.91
N GLU A 100 25.49 6.23 23.98
CA GLU A 100 24.63 7.31 23.50
C GLU A 100 24.53 7.33 21.95
N LEU A 101 25.67 7.14 21.26
CA LEU A 101 25.70 7.02 19.81
C LEU A 101 24.86 5.81 19.31
N ASP A 102 24.98 4.66 19.98
CA ASP A 102 24.22 3.47 19.67
C ASP A 102 22.71 3.70 19.88
N ARG A 103 22.34 4.45 20.93
CA ARG A 103 20.94 4.84 21.16
C ARG A 103 20.42 5.80 20.09
N GLN A 104 21.24 6.74 19.64
CA GLN A 104 20.87 7.67 18.56
C GLN A 104 20.71 6.92 17.25
N ALA A 105 21.65 6.05 16.89
CA ALA A 105 21.56 5.20 15.71
C ALA A 105 20.30 4.31 15.72
N SER A 106 20.00 3.68 16.87
CA SER A 106 18.77 2.85 17.00
C SER A 106 17.49 3.67 16.88
N ARG A 107 17.47 4.93 17.33
CA ARG A 107 16.31 5.83 17.15
C ARG A 107 16.14 6.25 15.69
N GLU A 108 17.22 6.59 15.01
CA GLU A 108 17.20 6.93 13.58
C GLU A 108 16.75 5.74 12.74
N GLU A 109 17.26 4.55 13.01
CA GLU A 109 16.83 3.31 12.33
C GLU A 109 15.35 3.04 12.55
N ALA A 110 14.84 3.19 13.78
CA ALA A 110 13.42 3.03 14.08
C ALA A 110 12.52 4.07 13.39
N LEU A 111 13.01 5.31 13.19
CA LEU A 111 12.27 6.32 12.43
C LEU A 111 12.24 6.00 10.94
N LEU A 112 13.37 5.60 10.36
CA LEU A 112 13.45 5.17 8.96
C LEU A 112 12.57 3.95 8.66
N ASP A 113 12.56 2.97 9.56
CA ASP A 113 11.70 1.80 9.45
C ASP A 113 10.21 2.19 9.49
N ARG A 114 9.85 3.13 10.33
CA ARG A 114 8.48 3.64 10.41
C ARG A 114 8.07 4.38 9.14
N GLU A 115 8.91 5.26 8.65
CA GLU A 115 8.66 5.98 7.38
C GLU A 115 8.56 5.00 6.20
N ALA A 116 9.41 3.98 6.17
CA ALA A 116 9.34 2.94 5.14
C ALA A 116 8.05 2.12 5.21
N GLN A 117 7.55 1.82 6.42
CA GLN A 117 6.27 1.13 6.61
C GLN A 117 5.08 2.00 6.20
N GLU A 118 5.08 3.28 6.56
CA GLU A 118 4.04 4.24 6.16
C GLU A 118 3.99 4.39 4.62
N TYR A 119 5.14 4.55 3.98
CA TYR A 119 5.23 4.60 2.52
C TYR A 119 4.75 3.31 1.83
N GLN A 120 5.11 2.15 2.37
CA GLN A 120 4.61 0.87 1.85
C GLN A 120 3.09 0.72 2.03
N ALA A 121 2.53 1.22 3.13
CA ALA A 121 1.10 1.21 3.37
C ALA A 121 0.35 2.10 2.35
N GLU A 122 0.89 3.29 2.07
CA GLU A 122 0.34 4.19 1.03
C GLU A 122 0.38 3.55 -0.36
N LEU A 123 1.51 2.95 -0.75
CA LEU A 123 1.62 2.28 -2.05
C LEU A 123 0.62 1.12 -2.19
N ARG A 124 0.40 0.36 -1.11
CA ARG A 124 -0.60 -0.73 -1.09
C ARG A 124 -2.02 -0.17 -1.22
N ALA A 125 -2.34 0.91 -0.52
CA ALA A 125 -3.63 1.57 -0.63
C ALA A 125 -3.89 2.07 -2.06
N GLN A 126 -2.94 2.77 -2.67
CA GLN A 126 -3.03 3.24 -4.05
C GLN A 126 -3.18 2.09 -5.06
N ALA A 127 -2.42 1.00 -4.87
CA ALA A 127 -2.53 -0.17 -5.74
C ALA A 127 -3.90 -0.84 -5.60
N GLN A 128 -4.46 -0.89 -4.39
CA GLN A 128 -5.77 -1.46 -4.12
C GLN A 128 -6.89 -0.60 -4.72
N GLU A 129 -6.81 0.73 -4.59
CA GLU A 129 -7.75 1.66 -5.25
C GLU A 129 -7.70 1.54 -6.77
N ALA A 130 -6.49 1.47 -7.35
CA ALA A 130 -6.33 1.28 -8.80
C ALA A 130 -6.92 -0.05 -9.28
N LEU A 131 -6.79 -1.12 -8.49
CA LEU A 131 -7.39 -2.42 -8.80
C LEU A 131 -8.93 -2.35 -8.75
N GLN A 132 -9.49 -1.79 -7.68
CA GLN A 132 -10.93 -1.60 -7.54
C GLN A 132 -11.49 -0.77 -8.70
N ARG A 133 -10.83 0.32 -9.07
CA ARG A 133 -11.24 1.15 -10.20
C ARG A 133 -11.24 0.37 -11.52
N LYS A 134 -10.21 -0.46 -11.77
CA LYS A 134 -10.18 -1.34 -12.93
C LYS A 134 -11.33 -2.35 -12.94
N GLU A 135 -11.65 -2.95 -11.81
CA GLU A 135 -12.76 -3.89 -11.69
C GLU A 135 -14.11 -3.22 -12.01
N VAL A 136 -14.32 -1.99 -11.54
CA VAL A 136 -15.53 -1.22 -11.84
C VAL A 136 -15.62 -0.89 -13.32
N ILE A 137 -14.52 -0.47 -13.95
CA ILE A 137 -14.48 -0.19 -15.39
C ILE A 137 -14.81 -1.46 -16.21
N VAL A 138 -14.20 -2.59 -15.88
CA VAL A 138 -14.47 -3.86 -16.58
C VAL A 138 -15.91 -4.29 -16.41
N PHE A 139 -16.48 -4.11 -15.21
CA PHE A 139 -17.88 -4.40 -14.95
C PHE A 139 -18.83 -3.48 -15.75
N SER A 140 -18.59 -2.17 -15.77
CA SER A 140 -19.33 -1.19 -16.57
C SER A 140 -19.32 -1.56 -18.06
N ALA A 141 -18.12 -1.89 -18.58
CA ALA A 141 -17.95 -2.28 -19.98
C ALA A 141 -18.72 -3.58 -20.32
N ALA A 142 -18.75 -4.55 -19.41
CA ALA A 142 -19.50 -5.78 -19.57
C ALA A 142 -21.03 -5.52 -19.63
N LEU A 143 -21.55 -4.70 -18.71
CA LEU A 143 -22.96 -4.29 -18.71
C LEU A 143 -23.32 -3.53 -20.00
N ARG A 144 -22.46 -2.60 -20.42
CA ARG A 144 -22.64 -1.87 -21.66
C ARG A 144 -22.69 -2.80 -22.88
N GLY A 145 -21.77 -3.78 -22.93
CA GLY A 145 -21.75 -4.78 -24.01
C GLY A 145 -23.06 -5.57 -24.08
N GLU A 146 -23.60 -6.00 -22.94
CA GLU A 146 -24.87 -6.70 -22.86
C GLU A 146 -26.05 -5.80 -23.27
N LEU A 147 -26.10 -4.55 -22.79
CA LEU A 147 -27.14 -3.58 -23.18
C LEU A 147 -27.08 -3.25 -24.65
N MET A 148 -25.90 -3.12 -25.26
CA MET A 148 -25.78 -2.93 -26.72
C MET A 148 -26.28 -4.14 -27.50
N ALA A 149 -26.04 -5.37 -27.04
CA ALA A 149 -26.62 -6.57 -27.65
C ALA A 149 -28.14 -6.60 -27.51
N ALA A 150 -28.68 -6.20 -26.34
CA ALA A 150 -30.11 -6.05 -26.13
C ALA A 150 -30.72 -4.99 -27.07
N ALA A 151 -30.05 -3.84 -27.22
CA ALA A 151 -30.47 -2.80 -28.15
C ALA A 151 -30.57 -3.32 -29.63
N TYR A 152 -29.53 -4.07 -30.02
CA TYR A 152 -29.53 -4.69 -31.37
C TYR A 152 -30.70 -5.67 -31.57
N GLN A 153 -30.98 -6.53 -30.58
CA GLN A 153 -32.12 -7.47 -30.63
C GLN A 153 -33.46 -6.74 -30.71
N ILE A 154 -33.62 -5.68 -29.88
CA ILE A 154 -34.85 -4.86 -29.90
C ILE A 154 -35.00 -4.14 -31.24
N SER A 155 -33.94 -3.56 -31.80
CA SER A 155 -33.96 -2.90 -33.11
C SER A 155 -34.35 -3.87 -34.24
N SER A 156 -33.75 -5.06 -34.24
CA SER A 156 -34.06 -6.10 -35.21
C SER A 156 -35.53 -6.54 -35.08
N ARG A 157 -36.03 -6.62 -33.85
CA ARG A 157 -37.44 -6.92 -33.57
C ARG A 157 -38.36 -5.83 -34.08
N LEU A 158 -38.04 -4.56 -33.94
CA LEU A 158 -38.83 -3.44 -34.45
C LEU A 158 -38.97 -3.51 -35.97
N ILE A 159 -37.89 -3.73 -36.70
CA ILE A 159 -37.88 -3.89 -38.15
C ILE A 159 -38.79 -5.07 -38.57
N TRP A 160 -38.67 -6.22 -37.85
CA TRP A 160 -39.49 -7.37 -38.10
C TRP A 160 -40.99 -7.10 -37.85
N LEU A 161 -41.32 -6.37 -36.77
CA LEU A 161 -42.69 -5.97 -36.41
C LEU A 161 -43.31 -5.04 -37.46
N GLU A 162 -42.53 -4.15 -38.09
CA GLU A 162 -42.98 -3.33 -39.21
C GLU A 162 -43.41 -4.22 -40.37
N GLY A 163 -42.61 -5.21 -40.76
CA GLY A 163 -43.00 -6.18 -41.80
C GLY A 163 -44.27 -7.00 -41.46
N VAL A 164 -44.47 -7.31 -40.15
CA VAL A 164 -45.71 -7.97 -39.69
C VAL A 164 -46.92 -7.05 -39.82
N GLN A 165 -46.76 -5.74 -39.55
CA GLN A 165 -47.85 -4.77 -39.75
C GLN A 165 -48.29 -4.69 -41.20
N ASP A 166 -47.37 -4.67 -42.15
CA ASP A 166 -47.69 -4.66 -43.58
C ASP A 166 -48.51 -5.88 -43.96
N ILE A 167 -48.19 -7.06 -43.45
CA ILE A 167 -48.94 -8.30 -43.65
C ILE A 167 -50.35 -8.20 -43.03
N LEU A 168 -50.42 -7.62 -41.80
CA LEU A 168 -51.72 -7.46 -41.14
C LEU A 168 -52.64 -6.48 -41.87
N ASP A 169 -52.09 -5.42 -42.45
CA ASP A 169 -52.84 -4.45 -43.25
C ASP A 169 -53.41 -5.08 -44.54
N GLU A 170 -52.64 -5.98 -45.13
CA GLU A 170 -53.12 -6.74 -46.28
C GLU A 170 -54.21 -7.74 -45.88
N LEU A 171 -54.07 -8.49 -44.81
CA LEU A 171 -55.04 -9.43 -44.27
C LEU A 171 -56.32 -8.74 -43.82
N ALA A 172 -56.23 -7.51 -43.26
CA ALA A 172 -57.39 -6.75 -42.77
C ALA A 172 -58.33 -6.24 -43.89
N LYS A 173 -57.94 -6.33 -45.18
CA LYS A 173 -58.82 -5.98 -46.33
C LYS A 173 -59.95 -6.93 -46.46
N ASP A 174 -59.81 -8.17 -46.04
CA ASP A 174 -60.89 -9.16 -46.03
C ASP A 174 -61.23 -9.56 -44.57
N PRO A 175 -62.43 -9.27 -44.07
CA PRO A 175 -62.86 -9.55 -42.71
C PRO A 175 -62.91 -11.05 -42.36
N THR A 176 -62.83 -11.94 -43.33
CA THR A 176 -62.79 -13.39 -43.10
C THR A 176 -61.37 -13.92 -42.80
N ASN A 177 -60.35 -13.16 -43.13
CA ASN A 177 -58.98 -13.53 -42.93
C ASN A 177 -58.66 -13.58 -41.44
N ARG A 178 -57.78 -14.50 -41.08
CA ARG A 178 -57.22 -14.64 -39.75
C ARG A 178 -55.72 -14.73 -39.87
N PHE A 179 -54.99 -14.20 -38.84
CA PHE A 179 -53.54 -14.34 -38.79
C PHE A 179 -53.16 -15.81 -38.57
N PRO A 180 -52.52 -16.47 -39.56
CA PRO A 180 -52.49 -17.94 -39.61
C PRO A 180 -51.45 -18.54 -38.66
N THR A 181 -50.45 -17.79 -38.28
CA THR A 181 -49.25 -18.29 -37.57
C THR A 181 -49.24 -17.91 -36.10
N PRO A 182 -48.83 -18.81 -35.22
CA PRO A 182 -48.53 -18.41 -33.84
C PRO A 182 -47.41 -17.37 -33.82
N PHE A 183 -47.60 -16.34 -33.00
CA PHE A 183 -46.68 -15.25 -32.85
C PHE A 183 -45.97 -15.38 -31.50
N GLU A 184 -44.64 -15.38 -31.50
CA GLU A 184 -43.84 -15.51 -30.28
C GLU A 184 -42.69 -14.50 -30.32
N ILE A 185 -42.55 -13.71 -29.24
CA ILE A 185 -41.42 -12.83 -29.02
C ILE A 185 -40.64 -13.42 -27.88
N GLU A 186 -39.36 -13.72 -28.12
CA GLU A 186 -38.46 -14.22 -27.09
C GLU A 186 -37.99 -13.08 -26.22
N ARG A 187 -37.80 -13.37 -24.92
CA ARG A 187 -37.18 -12.44 -23.95
C ARG A 187 -35.73 -12.18 -24.32
N VAL A 188 -35.29 -10.96 -24.11
CA VAL A 188 -33.85 -10.61 -24.17
C VAL A 188 -33.12 -11.26 -23.00
N ALA A 189 -32.05 -12.00 -23.30
CA ALA A 189 -31.23 -12.62 -22.24
C ALA A 189 -30.29 -11.60 -21.60
N THR A 190 -30.15 -11.68 -20.28
CA THR A 190 -29.36 -10.74 -19.46
C THR A 190 -28.35 -11.46 -18.53
N PRO A 191 -27.50 -12.37 -19.07
CA PRO A 191 -26.66 -13.22 -18.24
C PRO A 191 -25.60 -12.48 -17.45
N VAL A 192 -25.04 -11.38 -17.97
CA VAL A 192 -24.02 -10.57 -17.26
C VAL A 192 -24.65 -9.89 -16.06
N TYR A 193 -25.81 -9.27 -16.26
CA TYR A 193 -26.54 -8.62 -15.17
C TYR A 193 -26.96 -9.63 -14.11
N ASP A 194 -27.60 -10.73 -14.50
CA ASP A 194 -28.09 -11.75 -13.57
C ASP A 194 -26.98 -12.35 -12.70
N ALA A 195 -25.80 -12.56 -13.29
CA ALA A 195 -24.63 -13.07 -12.57
C ALA A 195 -23.96 -12.04 -11.66
N ASN A 196 -24.12 -10.74 -11.92
CA ASN A 196 -23.36 -9.67 -11.26
C ASN A 196 -24.25 -8.60 -10.60
N ALA A 197 -25.54 -8.80 -10.46
CA ALA A 197 -26.45 -7.81 -9.87
C ALA A 197 -26.00 -7.25 -8.50
N PRO A 198 -25.41 -8.05 -7.56
CA PRO A 198 -24.88 -7.51 -6.31
C PRO A 198 -23.74 -6.49 -6.49
N ARG A 199 -23.03 -6.56 -7.61
CA ARG A 199 -21.92 -5.63 -7.92
C ARG A 199 -22.39 -4.26 -8.38
N LEU A 200 -23.68 -4.05 -8.64
CA LEU A 200 -24.22 -2.72 -8.97
C LEU A 200 -23.91 -1.68 -7.89
N ALA A 201 -23.79 -2.09 -6.63
CA ALA A 201 -23.39 -1.22 -5.53
C ALA A 201 -22.00 -0.61 -5.69
N THR A 202 -21.17 -1.10 -6.62
CA THR A 202 -19.86 -0.51 -6.94
C THR A 202 -19.94 0.66 -7.94
N LEU A 203 -21.07 0.83 -8.62
CA LEU A 203 -21.35 1.98 -9.47
C LEU A 203 -21.85 3.17 -8.62
N ASP A 204 -21.85 4.36 -9.22
CA ASP A 204 -22.57 5.49 -8.65
C ASP A 204 -24.05 5.14 -8.42
N ALA A 205 -24.62 5.59 -7.32
CA ALA A 205 -25.97 5.23 -6.92
C ALA A 205 -27.03 5.59 -7.98
N SER A 206 -26.88 6.74 -8.65
CA SER A 206 -27.76 7.18 -9.72
C SER A 206 -27.63 6.28 -10.94
N LEU A 207 -26.40 5.97 -11.36
CA LEU A 207 -26.13 5.08 -12.49
C LEU A 207 -26.61 3.65 -12.20
N ALA A 208 -26.36 3.14 -10.99
CA ALA A 208 -26.83 1.83 -10.55
C ALA A 208 -28.37 1.72 -10.62
N ALA A 209 -29.09 2.76 -10.21
CA ALA A 209 -30.54 2.82 -10.28
C ALA A 209 -31.05 2.78 -11.74
N ASP A 210 -30.43 3.54 -12.63
CA ASP A 210 -30.81 3.56 -14.04
C ASP A 210 -30.53 2.21 -14.73
N VAL A 211 -29.38 1.61 -14.46
CA VAL A 211 -29.05 0.25 -14.93
C VAL A 211 -30.10 -0.73 -14.44
N ALA A 212 -30.39 -0.75 -13.13
CA ALA A 212 -31.37 -1.65 -12.54
C ALA A 212 -32.76 -1.46 -13.16
N GLN A 213 -33.16 -0.21 -13.45
CA GLN A 213 -34.44 0.10 -14.08
C GLN A 213 -34.55 -0.48 -15.50
N VAL A 214 -33.50 -0.31 -16.32
CA VAL A 214 -33.47 -0.87 -17.67
C VAL A 214 -33.54 -2.40 -17.63
N TYR A 215 -32.78 -3.04 -16.79
CA TYR A 215 -32.80 -4.49 -16.65
C TYR A 215 -34.10 -5.01 -16.05
N ALA A 216 -34.79 -4.26 -15.19
CA ALA A 216 -36.12 -4.60 -14.71
C ALA A 216 -37.12 -4.66 -15.87
N PHE A 217 -37.03 -3.71 -16.82
CA PHE A 217 -37.88 -3.74 -18.03
C PHE A 217 -37.55 -4.91 -18.94
N LEU A 218 -36.26 -5.16 -19.22
CA LEU A 218 -35.83 -6.30 -20.02
C LEU A 218 -36.25 -7.63 -19.40
N SER A 219 -36.25 -7.71 -18.06
CA SER A 219 -36.68 -8.90 -17.32
C SER A 219 -38.21 -9.07 -17.29
N ALA A 220 -38.95 -7.95 -17.24
CA ALA A 220 -40.40 -7.95 -17.23
C ALA A 220 -40.98 -8.22 -18.62
N GLU A 221 -40.18 -8.11 -19.71
CA GLU A 221 -40.60 -8.47 -21.04
C GLU A 221 -41.06 -9.93 -21.08
N HIS A 222 -42.35 -10.11 -21.05
CA HIS A 222 -42.96 -11.44 -21.04
C HIS A 222 -42.77 -12.08 -22.40
N LYS A 223 -42.58 -13.38 -22.40
CA LYS A 223 -42.65 -14.20 -23.60
C LYS A 223 -44.05 -14.06 -24.18
N TRP A 224 -44.17 -13.19 -25.18
CA TRP A 224 -45.45 -13.02 -25.87
C TRP A 224 -45.70 -14.22 -26.76
N LYS A 225 -46.76 -14.94 -26.48
CA LYS A 225 -47.19 -16.08 -27.26
C LYS A 225 -48.65 -15.90 -27.60
N GLU A 226 -48.91 -15.62 -28.84
CA GLU A 226 -50.29 -15.56 -29.37
C GLU A 226 -50.57 -16.80 -30.20
N PRO A 227 -51.62 -17.56 -29.88
CA PRO A 227 -52.09 -18.61 -30.73
C PRO A 227 -52.65 -17.97 -32.01
N GLY A 228 -52.36 -18.52 -33.18
CA GLY A 228 -52.91 -18.05 -34.44
C GLY A 228 -54.45 -18.00 -34.44
N GLY A 229 -55.05 -17.33 -35.43
CA GLY A 229 -56.47 -17.24 -35.60
C GLY A 229 -57.20 -16.01 -35.06
N ARG A 230 -56.41 -14.98 -34.55
CA ARG A 230 -57.02 -13.70 -34.18
C ARG A 230 -57.36 -12.80 -35.33
N ASP A 231 -58.34 -11.90 -35.08
CA ASP A 231 -58.66 -10.79 -35.96
C ASP A 231 -57.45 -9.92 -36.25
N PRO A 232 -57.08 -9.68 -37.52
CA PRO A 232 -55.96 -8.86 -37.90
C PRO A 232 -55.92 -7.46 -37.23
N LYS A 233 -57.10 -6.81 -37.08
CA LYS A 233 -57.18 -5.48 -36.44
C LYS A 233 -56.84 -5.49 -34.99
N VAL A 234 -57.29 -6.52 -34.25
CA VAL A 234 -56.95 -6.66 -32.83
C VAL A 234 -55.46 -6.93 -32.66
N PHE A 235 -54.93 -7.79 -33.56
CA PHE A 235 -53.51 -8.12 -33.53
C PHE A 235 -52.62 -6.92 -33.90
N LYS A 236 -53.04 -6.10 -34.86
CA LYS A 236 -52.34 -4.85 -35.22
C LYS A 236 -52.22 -3.92 -34.02
N SER A 237 -53.30 -3.68 -33.26
CA SER A 237 -53.26 -2.85 -32.07
C SER A 237 -52.30 -3.40 -31.01
N LEU A 238 -52.11 -4.71 -30.88
CA LEU A 238 -51.16 -5.34 -30.03
C LEU A 238 -49.72 -5.08 -30.50
N ILE A 239 -49.45 -5.25 -31.81
CA ILE A 239 -48.14 -4.99 -32.42
C ILE A 239 -47.72 -3.52 -32.21
N GLU A 240 -48.62 -2.55 -32.41
CA GLU A 240 -48.39 -1.14 -32.21
C GLU A 240 -47.97 -0.84 -30.75
N LYS A 241 -48.62 -1.46 -29.78
CA LYS A 241 -48.24 -1.33 -28.36
C LYS A 241 -46.83 -1.90 -28.07
N ILE A 242 -46.51 -3.06 -28.65
CA ILE A 242 -45.22 -3.70 -28.51
C ILE A 242 -44.11 -2.82 -29.14
N GLN A 243 -44.36 -2.26 -30.33
CA GLN A 243 -43.43 -1.36 -31.00
C GLN A 243 -43.16 -0.08 -30.17
N THR A 244 -44.26 0.52 -29.66
CA THR A 244 -44.12 1.71 -28.79
C THR A 244 -43.28 1.38 -27.57
N ALA A 245 -43.54 0.29 -26.86
CA ALA A 245 -42.78 -0.13 -25.71
C ALA A 245 -41.31 -0.39 -26.05
N ASN A 246 -41.04 -1.13 -27.13
CA ASN A 246 -39.68 -1.41 -27.58
C ASN A 246 -38.91 -0.13 -27.97
N SER A 247 -39.57 0.85 -28.61
CA SER A 247 -38.95 2.13 -28.95
C SER A 247 -38.54 2.92 -27.74
N VAL A 248 -39.36 2.94 -26.67
CA VAL A 248 -39.01 3.57 -25.39
C VAL A 248 -37.80 2.84 -24.73
N HIS A 249 -37.85 1.51 -24.68
CA HIS A 249 -36.77 0.72 -24.11
C HIS A 249 -35.45 0.92 -24.85
N LEU A 250 -35.48 1.05 -26.17
CA LEU A 250 -34.30 1.32 -26.97
C LEU A 250 -33.66 2.68 -26.59
N LYS A 251 -34.48 3.73 -26.42
CA LYS A 251 -34.00 5.04 -25.94
C LYS A 251 -33.37 4.94 -24.55
N ASP A 252 -34.03 4.24 -23.62
CA ASP A 252 -33.53 4.00 -22.27
C ASP A 252 -32.16 3.30 -22.29
N ILE A 253 -32.02 2.22 -23.06
CA ILE A 253 -30.77 1.47 -23.19
C ILE A 253 -29.65 2.36 -23.73
N VAL A 254 -29.90 3.13 -24.81
CA VAL A 254 -28.91 4.03 -25.40
C VAL A 254 -28.46 5.09 -24.41
N HIS A 255 -29.39 5.64 -23.63
CA HIS A 255 -29.09 6.63 -22.61
C HIS A 255 -28.18 6.04 -21.51
N VAL A 256 -28.55 4.88 -20.95
CA VAL A 256 -27.74 4.21 -19.92
C VAL A 256 -26.36 3.79 -20.46
N CYS A 257 -26.27 3.36 -21.73
CA CYS A 257 -24.98 3.08 -22.36
C CYS A 257 -24.08 4.35 -22.41
N LYS A 258 -24.63 5.52 -22.72
CA LYS A 258 -23.88 6.79 -22.70
C LYS A 258 -23.36 7.11 -21.29
N ARG A 259 -24.18 6.91 -20.24
CA ARG A 259 -23.78 7.09 -18.85
C ARG A 259 -22.66 6.12 -18.45
N LEU A 260 -22.77 4.84 -18.84
CA LEU A 260 -21.70 3.86 -18.59
C LEU A 260 -20.39 4.25 -19.27
N ILE A 261 -20.45 4.78 -20.52
CA ILE A 261 -19.26 5.29 -21.21
C ILE A 261 -18.63 6.45 -20.43
N ALA A 262 -19.42 7.47 -20.03
CA ALA A 262 -18.94 8.61 -19.26
C ALA A 262 -18.25 8.16 -17.96
N HIS A 263 -18.84 7.17 -17.28
CA HIS A 263 -18.28 6.57 -16.08
C HIS A 263 -16.96 5.80 -16.34
N GLU A 264 -16.86 5.02 -17.43
CA GLU A 264 -15.65 4.27 -17.82
C GLU A 264 -14.47 5.20 -18.08
N ILE A 265 -14.71 6.31 -18.80
CA ILE A 265 -13.66 7.28 -19.16
C ILE A 265 -13.41 8.33 -18.07
N SER A 266 -14.14 8.25 -16.95
CA SER A 266 -14.06 9.21 -15.84
C SER A 266 -14.25 10.67 -16.26
N ARG A 267 -15.21 10.92 -17.14
CA ARG A 267 -15.60 12.26 -17.61
C ARG A 267 -17.02 12.58 -17.14
N PRO A 268 -17.19 13.15 -15.95
CA PRO A 268 -18.53 13.48 -15.44
C PRO A 268 -19.26 14.52 -16.32
N ASP A 269 -18.52 15.38 -17.02
CA ASP A 269 -19.09 16.40 -17.91
C ASP A 269 -19.78 15.76 -19.15
N ASP A 270 -19.41 14.54 -19.52
CA ASP A 270 -20.00 13.80 -20.63
C ASP A 270 -21.21 12.94 -20.17
N ASP A 271 -21.54 12.90 -18.86
CA ASP A 271 -22.70 12.17 -18.34
C ASP A 271 -24.00 12.90 -18.72
N PRO A 272 -24.89 12.27 -19.49
CA PRO A 272 -26.15 12.88 -19.91
C PRO A 272 -27.18 13.04 -18.78
N GLY A 273 -26.84 12.75 -17.53
CA GLY A 273 -27.74 12.82 -16.38
C GLY A 273 -28.61 11.58 -16.18
N SER A 274 -29.52 11.61 -15.21
CA SER A 274 -30.32 10.47 -14.83
C SER A 274 -31.37 10.12 -15.91
N LEU A 275 -31.69 8.82 -16.02
CA LEU A 275 -32.74 8.33 -16.92
C LEU A 275 -34.10 8.95 -16.63
N THR A 276 -34.37 9.26 -15.37
CA THR A 276 -35.63 9.92 -14.97
C THR A 276 -35.74 11.35 -15.49
N GLU A 277 -34.64 12.08 -15.57
CA GLU A 277 -34.60 13.43 -16.15
C GLU A 277 -34.75 13.35 -17.69
N ALA A 278 -33.98 12.48 -18.33
CA ALA A 278 -34.06 12.25 -19.78
C ALA A 278 -35.47 11.88 -20.23
N ARG A 279 -36.18 11.03 -19.49
CA ARG A 279 -37.56 10.66 -19.82
C ARG A 279 -38.54 11.83 -19.72
N LYS A 280 -38.35 12.77 -18.79
CA LYS A 280 -39.17 13.98 -18.73
C LYS A 280 -38.99 14.83 -19.97
N GLU A 281 -37.75 15.01 -20.44
CA GLU A 281 -37.43 15.74 -21.65
C GLU A 281 -38.07 15.07 -22.90
N TRP A 282 -38.01 13.74 -23.01
CA TRP A 282 -38.60 13.01 -24.15
C TRP A 282 -40.14 13.02 -24.19
N CYS A 283 -40.78 13.24 -23.05
CA CYS A 283 -42.22 13.32 -22.93
C CYS A 283 -42.76 14.76 -23.02
N ASP A 284 -41.87 15.77 -23.06
CA ASP A 284 -42.27 17.17 -23.19
C ASP A 284 -42.45 17.51 -24.69
N PRO A 285 -43.69 17.72 -25.15
CA PRO A 285 -43.98 18.04 -26.56
C PRO A 285 -43.39 19.39 -27.00
N SER A 286 -42.91 20.22 -26.07
CA SER A 286 -42.29 21.51 -26.41
C SER A 286 -40.81 21.38 -26.84
N SER A 287 -40.17 20.25 -26.62
CA SER A 287 -38.77 20.01 -26.99
C SER A 287 -38.55 19.74 -28.50
N GLU A 288 -39.59 19.35 -29.22
CA GLU A 288 -39.50 19.06 -30.69
C GLU A 288 -39.54 20.32 -31.57
N LEU A 289 -39.74 21.51 -31.02
CA LEU A 289 -39.88 22.77 -31.78
C LEU A 289 -38.60 23.61 -31.91
N THR A 290 -37.46 23.08 -31.50
CA THR A 290 -36.18 23.85 -31.45
C THR A 290 -35.07 23.27 -32.34
N GLU A 291 -35.34 22.38 -33.29
CA GLU A 291 -34.37 21.98 -34.32
C GLU A 291 -34.71 22.56 -35.71
#